data_289bcc128384562bf74f6b5d3f609e8c
#
_entry.id   289bcc128384562bf74f6b5d3f609e8c
#
_cell.length_a   1.000
_cell.length_b   1.000
_cell.length_c   1.000
_cell.angle_alpha   90.00
_cell.angle_beta   90.00
_cell.angle_gamma   90.00
#
_symmetry.space_group_name_H-M   'P 1'
#
loop_
_entity.id
_entity.type
_entity.pdbx_description
1 polymer ?
#
loop_
_entity_poly.entity_id
_entity_poly.type
_entity_poly.pdbx_seq_one_letter_code
_entity_poly.pdbx_strand_id
1 'polypeptide(L)'
;MNAEVKYDTRDSKVDTLPEGVKYAICAVSGGMDSATCLFHAVRTYGAENVCGVALYYGQRHDIELAAAKEECDSLKVRYIELDVTPIFDFNRDISALFAGSKKEVVQDKDYATIMHEKIAKGEAPISDEYIPNRNSLFINALCAIGLQVFEEKPFAVITGIHSDDVLKQEGSNVGAYPDCSPEFAIATNKALQISTSGLCYLYTPLLHKTKTQVAEFGKENGMTYADFNKTWSCYKGGTKQCGRCPTCIDRINALVKAGIYVTTIDIIDNYDVTAETAMKYMGK
;
A
#
# COMPACT_ATOMS: atom_id res chain seq x y z
N MET A 1 -31.34 -11.09 26.67
CA MET A 1 -30.23 -10.47 27.41
C MET A 1 -29.51 -9.56 26.44
N ASN A 2 -29.69 -8.26 26.57
CA ASN A 2 -28.95 -7.30 25.72
C ASN A 2 -27.52 -7.27 26.23
N ALA A 3 -26.59 -7.91 25.51
CA ALA A 3 -25.19 -7.71 25.75
C ALA A 3 -24.86 -6.24 25.38
N GLU A 4 -24.56 -5.43 26.38
CA GLU A 4 -24.07 -4.08 26.19
C GLU A 4 -22.68 -4.19 25.54
N VAL A 5 -22.60 -3.98 24.23
CA VAL A 5 -21.31 -3.96 23.52
C VAL A 5 -20.59 -2.68 23.94
N LYS A 6 -19.66 -2.79 24.88
CA LYS A 6 -18.80 -1.68 25.28
C LYS A 6 -17.70 -1.53 24.24
N TYR A 7 -17.86 -0.54 23.36
CA TYR A 7 -16.79 -0.11 22.48
C TYR A 7 -15.75 0.68 23.29
N ASP A 8 -14.58 0.11 23.51
CA ASP A 8 -13.44 0.88 24.03
C ASP A 8 -12.76 1.60 22.87
N THR A 9 -13.24 2.80 22.59
CA THR A 9 -12.73 3.64 21.50
C THR A 9 -11.53 4.50 21.94
N ARG A 10 -11.03 4.34 23.17
CA ARG A 10 -10.02 5.23 23.76
C ARG A 10 -8.60 4.92 23.33
N ASP A 11 -8.32 3.66 22.91
CA ASP A 11 -7.01 3.20 22.43
C ASP A 11 -7.14 2.43 21.12
N SER A 12 -7.58 3.10 20.05
CA SER A 12 -7.60 2.47 18.72
C SER A 12 -6.19 2.46 18.13
N LYS A 13 -5.32 1.60 18.67
CA LYS A 13 -4.04 1.28 18.04
C LYS A 13 -4.31 0.55 16.75
N VAL A 14 -3.84 1.12 15.65
CA VAL A 14 -4.01 0.53 14.30
C VAL A 14 -2.74 -0.15 13.79
N ASP A 15 -1.65 -0.03 14.52
CA ASP A 15 -0.31 -0.58 14.22
C ASP A 15 0.04 -1.82 15.04
N THR A 16 -0.88 -2.26 15.90
CA THR A 16 -0.75 -3.48 16.71
C THR A 16 -1.86 -4.47 16.35
N LEU A 17 -1.54 -5.78 16.48
CA LEU A 17 -2.51 -6.84 16.23
C LEU A 17 -3.74 -6.69 17.12
N PRO A 18 -4.96 -6.69 16.55
CA PRO A 18 -6.16 -6.63 17.36
C PRO A 18 -6.33 -7.94 18.14
N GLU A 19 -6.61 -7.82 19.42
CA GLU A 19 -6.74 -8.96 20.32
C GLU A 19 -7.97 -9.83 19.96
N GLY A 20 -7.79 -11.15 19.99
CA GLY A 20 -8.87 -12.13 19.73
C GLY A 20 -9.26 -12.29 18.25
N VAL A 21 -8.68 -11.51 17.34
CA VAL A 21 -8.92 -11.62 15.89
C VAL A 21 -8.08 -12.77 15.31
N LYS A 22 -8.72 -13.61 14.49
CA LYS A 22 -8.08 -14.78 13.85
C LYS A 22 -8.17 -14.77 12.32
N TYR A 23 -8.85 -13.80 11.74
CA TYR A 23 -9.10 -13.70 10.32
C TYR A 23 -8.61 -12.34 9.81
N ALA A 24 -8.14 -12.31 8.56
CA ALA A 24 -7.71 -11.07 7.94
C ALA A 24 -8.14 -10.97 6.47
N ILE A 25 -8.49 -9.75 6.06
CA ILE A 25 -8.68 -9.39 4.67
C ILE A 25 -7.64 -8.34 4.30
N CYS A 26 -6.80 -8.63 3.31
CA CYS A 26 -5.68 -7.79 2.91
C CYS A 26 -5.98 -7.05 1.62
N ALA A 27 -5.74 -5.74 1.59
CA ALA A 27 -5.63 -5.01 0.34
C ALA A 27 -4.38 -5.49 -0.40
N VAL A 28 -4.53 -6.09 -1.58
CA VAL A 28 -3.43 -6.55 -2.41
C VAL A 28 -3.42 -5.77 -3.72
N SER A 29 -2.34 -5.04 -3.97
CA SER A 29 -2.15 -4.24 -5.17
C SER A 29 -1.04 -4.76 -6.08
N GLY A 30 -0.37 -5.86 -5.69
CA GLY A 30 0.84 -6.35 -6.35
C GLY A 30 2.08 -5.51 -6.09
N GLY A 31 2.00 -4.44 -5.29
CA GLY A 31 3.11 -3.62 -4.87
C GLY A 31 3.82 -4.15 -3.63
N MET A 32 5.08 -3.71 -3.40
CA MET A 32 5.92 -4.19 -2.30
C MET A 32 5.23 -4.08 -0.92
N ASP A 33 4.52 -3.00 -0.66
CA ASP A 33 3.91 -2.74 0.66
C ASP A 33 2.75 -3.70 0.93
N SER A 34 1.88 -3.89 -0.07
CA SER A 34 0.76 -4.83 0.03
C SER A 34 1.23 -6.29 0.12
N ALA A 35 2.26 -6.66 -0.63
CA ALA A 35 2.90 -7.97 -0.55
C ALA A 35 3.48 -8.21 0.85
N THR A 36 4.20 -7.23 1.40
CA THR A 36 4.74 -7.29 2.77
C THR A 36 3.62 -7.51 3.80
N CYS A 37 2.50 -6.80 3.66
CA CYS A 37 1.33 -6.99 4.51
C CYS A 37 0.71 -8.38 4.35
N LEU A 38 0.63 -8.91 3.13
CA LEU A 38 0.08 -10.22 2.85
C LEU A 38 0.94 -11.33 3.47
N PHE A 39 2.27 -11.27 3.31
CA PHE A 39 3.20 -12.21 3.96
C PHE A 39 3.08 -12.17 5.48
N HIS A 40 3.00 -10.96 6.06
CA HIS A 40 2.79 -10.78 7.49
C HIS A 40 1.44 -11.38 7.96
N ALA A 41 0.36 -11.17 7.20
CA ALA A 41 -0.95 -11.72 7.51
C ALA A 41 -0.94 -13.26 7.49
N VAL A 42 -0.35 -13.86 6.45
CA VAL A 42 -0.23 -15.32 6.34
C VAL A 42 0.58 -15.91 7.50
N ARG A 43 1.67 -15.26 7.87
CA ARG A 43 2.49 -15.70 9.01
C ARG A 43 1.73 -15.59 10.34
N THR A 44 0.87 -14.60 10.48
CA THR A 44 0.14 -14.30 11.72
C THR A 44 -1.11 -15.16 11.89
N TYR A 45 -1.88 -15.33 10.81
CA TYR A 45 -3.22 -15.91 10.86
C TYR A 45 -3.31 -17.30 10.20
N GLY A 46 -2.33 -17.70 9.37
CA GLY A 46 -2.41 -18.85 8.47
C GLY A 46 -3.13 -18.51 7.17
N ALA A 47 -2.68 -19.08 6.05
CA ALA A 47 -3.19 -18.76 4.72
C ALA A 47 -4.71 -19.01 4.58
N GLU A 48 -5.22 -20.05 5.25
CA GLU A 48 -6.63 -20.45 5.25
C GLU A 48 -7.56 -19.42 5.94
N ASN A 49 -7.00 -18.54 6.76
CA ASN A 49 -7.71 -17.49 7.49
C ASN A 49 -7.51 -16.10 6.88
N VAL A 50 -6.81 -16.02 5.74
CA VAL A 50 -6.50 -14.77 5.05
C VAL A 50 -7.22 -14.74 3.70
N CYS A 51 -7.75 -13.54 3.33
CA CYS A 51 -8.30 -13.26 2.01
C CYS A 51 -7.61 -12.02 1.43
N GLY A 52 -7.03 -12.15 0.24
CA GLY A 52 -6.49 -11.02 -0.53
C GLY A 52 -7.57 -10.42 -1.44
N VAL A 53 -7.71 -9.11 -1.41
CA VAL A 53 -8.66 -8.39 -2.29
C VAL A 53 -7.91 -7.33 -3.07
N ALA A 54 -7.95 -7.44 -4.39
CA ALA A 54 -7.48 -6.42 -5.32
C ALA A 54 -8.65 -5.57 -5.81
N LEU A 55 -8.42 -4.26 -5.94
CA LEU A 55 -9.43 -3.33 -6.44
C LEU A 55 -8.93 -2.73 -7.75
N TYR A 56 -9.68 -2.97 -8.82
CA TYR A 56 -9.47 -2.33 -10.11
C TYR A 56 -10.30 -1.04 -10.16
N TYR A 57 -9.62 0.10 -10.35
CA TYR A 57 -10.26 1.43 -10.36
C TYR A 57 -9.97 2.21 -11.66
N GLY A 58 -9.52 1.52 -12.71
CA GLY A 58 -9.12 2.13 -13.98
C GLY A 58 -7.68 2.66 -13.98
N GLN A 59 -6.80 2.08 -13.14
CA GLN A 59 -5.37 2.37 -13.13
C GLN A 59 -4.72 2.00 -14.46
N ARG A 60 -3.57 2.64 -14.75
CA ARG A 60 -2.85 2.50 -16.04
C ARG A 60 -2.34 1.08 -16.31
N HIS A 61 -2.19 0.23 -15.28
CA HIS A 61 -1.42 -1.01 -15.40
C HIS A 61 -2.16 -2.21 -14.83
N ASP A 62 -2.53 -3.13 -15.72
CA ASP A 62 -3.11 -4.44 -15.36
C ASP A 62 -2.05 -5.38 -14.73
N ILE A 63 -0.76 -5.10 -14.93
CA ILE A 63 0.34 -5.90 -14.41
C ILE A 63 0.33 -5.98 -12.87
N GLU A 64 -0.15 -4.94 -12.20
CA GLU A 64 -0.30 -4.92 -10.74
C GLU A 64 -1.31 -5.98 -10.27
N LEU A 65 -2.44 -6.13 -10.96
CA LEU A 65 -3.46 -7.13 -10.61
C LEU A 65 -2.95 -8.55 -10.84
N ALA A 66 -2.21 -8.76 -11.93
CA ALA A 66 -1.57 -10.05 -12.19
C ALA A 66 -0.54 -10.41 -11.11
N ALA A 67 0.27 -9.44 -10.67
CA ALA A 67 1.22 -9.62 -9.57
C ALA A 67 0.50 -9.94 -8.25
N ALA A 68 -0.56 -9.20 -7.91
CA ALA A 68 -1.36 -9.44 -6.70
C ALA A 68 -1.98 -10.85 -6.69
N LYS A 69 -2.48 -11.30 -7.85
CA LYS A 69 -3.01 -12.65 -7.99
C LYS A 69 -1.93 -13.72 -7.81
N GLU A 70 -0.77 -13.55 -8.47
CA GLU A 70 0.37 -14.49 -8.35
C GLU A 70 0.87 -14.59 -6.91
N GLU A 71 0.94 -13.48 -6.17
CA GLU A 71 1.29 -13.45 -4.75
C GLU A 71 0.32 -14.27 -3.92
N CYS A 72 -1.00 -14.06 -4.08
CA CYS A 72 -2.03 -14.80 -3.37
C CYS A 72 -1.96 -16.30 -3.71
N ASP A 73 -1.81 -16.66 -4.99
CA ASP A 73 -1.71 -18.05 -5.45
C ASP A 73 -0.48 -18.74 -4.84
N SER A 74 0.68 -18.06 -4.81
CA SER A 74 1.93 -18.60 -4.25
C SER A 74 1.84 -18.88 -2.75
N LEU A 75 1.09 -18.05 -2.03
CA LEU A 75 0.85 -18.17 -0.59
C LEU A 75 -0.39 -19.02 -0.26
N LYS A 76 -1.12 -19.53 -1.27
CA LYS A 76 -2.39 -20.28 -1.15
C LYS A 76 -3.48 -19.48 -0.43
N VAL A 77 -3.50 -18.19 -0.62
CA VAL A 77 -4.49 -17.26 -0.08
C VAL A 77 -5.65 -17.12 -1.05
N ARG A 78 -6.88 -17.10 -0.54
CA ARG A 78 -8.06 -16.78 -1.37
C ARG A 78 -7.91 -15.40 -1.96
N TYR A 79 -8.08 -15.27 -3.30
CA TYR A 79 -8.02 -14.00 -4.03
C TYR A 79 -9.41 -13.58 -4.52
N ILE A 80 -9.73 -12.31 -4.36
CA ILE A 80 -10.94 -11.66 -4.89
C ILE A 80 -10.50 -10.40 -5.64
N GLU A 81 -11.05 -10.19 -6.83
CA GLU A 81 -10.87 -8.97 -7.59
C GLU A 81 -12.21 -8.22 -7.67
N LEU A 82 -12.19 -6.93 -7.40
CA LEU A 82 -13.38 -6.08 -7.44
C LEU A 82 -13.13 -4.89 -8.38
N ASP A 83 -14.00 -4.73 -9.38
CA ASP A 83 -14.03 -3.56 -10.25
C ASP A 83 -14.83 -2.42 -9.60
N VAL A 84 -14.14 -1.34 -9.25
CA VAL A 84 -14.70 -0.10 -8.70
C VAL A 84 -14.55 1.08 -9.67
N THR A 85 -14.19 0.82 -10.93
CA THR A 85 -14.03 1.83 -11.98
C THR A 85 -15.22 2.80 -12.05
N PRO A 86 -16.51 2.36 -11.97
CA PRO A 86 -17.64 3.26 -12.08
C PRO A 86 -17.66 4.40 -11.04
N ILE A 87 -16.98 4.22 -9.91
CA ILE A 87 -16.91 5.23 -8.85
C ILE A 87 -15.89 6.33 -9.20
N PHE A 88 -14.86 6.00 -9.98
CA PHE A 88 -13.74 6.88 -10.27
C PHE A 88 -13.74 7.45 -11.69
N ASP A 89 -14.69 7.07 -12.55
CA ASP A 89 -14.70 7.42 -13.97
C ASP A 89 -15.30 8.80 -14.30
N PHE A 90 -15.52 9.64 -13.29
CA PHE A 90 -16.08 10.99 -13.50
C PHE A 90 -15.07 12.01 -13.97
N ASN A 91 -13.82 11.90 -13.54
CA ASN A 91 -12.72 12.80 -13.95
C ASN A 91 -11.36 12.11 -13.82
N ARG A 92 -10.91 11.47 -14.89
CA ARG A 92 -9.61 10.78 -14.91
C ARG A 92 -8.40 11.73 -14.81
N ASP A 93 -8.56 12.98 -15.20
CA ASP A 93 -7.49 13.98 -15.12
C ASP A 93 -7.20 14.47 -13.69
N ILE A 94 -7.93 13.96 -12.69
CA ILE A 94 -7.65 14.28 -11.27
C ILE A 94 -6.34 13.67 -10.79
N SER A 95 -5.95 12.51 -11.32
CA SER A 95 -4.72 11.81 -10.93
C SER A 95 -3.95 11.26 -12.13
N ALA A 96 -2.62 11.28 -12.04
CA ALA A 96 -1.73 10.67 -13.02
C ALA A 96 -1.81 9.13 -13.07
N LEU A 97 -2.45 8.49 -12.08
CA LEU A 97 -2.57 7.04 -12.03
C LEU A 97 -3.67 6.47 -12.94
N PHE A 98 -4.64 7.27 -13.36
CA PHE A 98 -5.70 6.78 -14.24
C PHE A 98 -5.24 6.53 -15.67
N ALA A 99 -5.70 5.44 -16.25
CA ALA A 99 -5.56 5.19 -17.68
C ALA A 99 -6.25 6.32 -18.48
N GLY A 100 -5.52 6.92 -19.43
CA GLY A 100 -6.03 8.03 -20.25
C GLY A 100 -6.01 9.41 -19.58
N SER A 101 -5.50 9.55 -18.36
CA SER A 101 -5.25 10.87 -17.76
C SER A 101 -4.24 11.67 -18.57
N LYS A 102 -4.47 12.98 -18.69
CA LYS A 102 -3.53 13.93 -19.29
C LYS A 102 -2.35 14.27 -18.37
N LYS A 103 -2.48 14.00 -17.08
CA LYS A 103 -1.36 14.14 -16.14
C LYS A 103 -0.32 13.05 -16.41
N GLU A 104 0.94 13.43 -16.34
CA GLU A 104 2.06 12.52 -16.49
C GLU A 104 2.70 12.22 -15.14
N VAL A 105 3.23 11.00 -14.99
CA VAL A 105 4.03 10.60 -13.82
C VAL A 105 5.39 11.28 -13.92
N VAL A 106 5.77 12.04 -12.89
CA VAL A 106 7.07 12.74 -12.82
C VAL A 106 8.21 11.72 -12.90
N GLN A 107 9.31 12.13 -13.55
CA GLN A 107 10.51 11.30 -13.70
C GLN A 107 11.72 11.98 -13.05
N ASP A 108 12.70 11.19 -12.62
CA ASP A 108 14.00 11.60 -12.10
C ASP A 108 13.97 12.46 -10.82
N LYS A 109 12.87 12.37 -10.07
CA LYS A 109 12.70 13.04 -8.77
C LYS A 109 12.03 12.06 -7.80
N ASP A 110 12.49 12.08 -6.54
CA ASP A 110 11.80 11.43 -5.44
C ASP A 110 10.62 12.28 -4.91
N TYR A 111 9.77 11.68 -4.09
CA TYR A 111 8.62 12.38 -3.52
C TYR A 111 9.01 13.59 -2.68
N ALA A 112 10.09 13.52 -1.90
CA ALA A 112 10.54 14.62 -1.06
C ALA A 112 10.88 15.85 -1.91
N THR A 113 11.62 15.68 -2.98
CA THR A 113 11.96 16.74 -3.94
C THR A 113 10.72 17.37 -4.56
N ILE A 114 9.77 16.54 -5.03
CA ILE A 114 8.52 17.04 -5.65
C ILE A 114 7.70 17.86 -4.66
N MET A 115 7.56 17.38 -3.42
CA MET A 115 6.79 18.10 -2.39
C MET A 115 7.45 19.42 -1.99
N HIS A 116 8.79 19.45 -1.83
CA HIS A 116 9.51 20.70 -1.55
C HIS A 116 9.34 21.72 -2.67
N GLU A 117 9.39 21.31 -3.96
CA GLU A 117 9.15 22.19 -5.09
C GLU A 117 7.73 22.78 -5.11
N LYS A 118 6.70 21.96 -4.78
CA LYS A 118 5.31 22.44 -4.67
C LYS A 118 5.16 23.49 -3.56
N ILE A 119 5.70 23.20 -2.39
CA ILE A 119 5.68 24.13 -1.24
C ILE A 119 6.36 25.44 -1.61
N ALA A 120 7.54 25.39 -2.26
CA ALA A 120 8.27 26.59 -2.68
C ALA A 120 7.48 27.47 -3.69
N LYS A 121 6.55 26.86 -4.43
CA LYS A 121 5.63 27.56 -5.35
C LYS A 121 4.32 28.03 -4.68
N GLY A 122 4.13 27.74 -3.39
CA GLY A 122 2.88 28.03 -2.67
C GLY A 122 1.73 27.08 -3.03
N GLU A 123 2.04 25.92 -3.60
CA GLU A 123 1.08 24.88 -3.94
C GLU A 123 0.88 23.92 -2.75
N ALA A 124 -0.28 23.26 -2.68
CA ALA A 124 -0.51 22.22 -1.69
C ALA A 124 0.45 21.04 -1.93
N PRO A 125 1.09 20.48 -0.88
CA PRO A 125 2.02 19.37 -0.98
C PRO A 125 1.29 18.02 -1.16
N ILE A 126 0.36 17.96 -2.10
CA ILE A 126 -0.40 16.76 -2.46
C ILE A 126 0.20 16.19 -3.74
N SER A 127 0.39 14.88 -3.79
CA SER A 127 0.92 14.19 -4.97
C SER A 127 -0.04 14.28 -6.17
N ASP A 128 0.52 14.38 -7.38
CA ASP A 128 -0.28 14.31 -8.62
C ASP A 128 -0.81 12.90 -8.89
N GLU A 129 -0.26 11.90 -8.22
CA GLU A 129 -0.74 10.51 -8.19
C GLU A 129 -1.84 10.28 -7.15
N TYR A 130 -2.14 11.26 -6.29
CA TYR A 130 -3.21 11.12 -5.30
C TYR A 130 -4.58 10.99 -5.98
N ILE A 131 -5.31 9.95 -5.61
CA ILE A 131 -6.73 9.77 -5.97
C ILE A 131 -7.55 10.11 -4.74
N PRO A 132 -8.33 11.19 -4.78
CA PRO A 132 -9.06 11.68 -3.60
C PRO A 132 -9.91 10.60 -2.94
N ASN A 133 -9.67 10.39 -1.64
CA ASN A 133 -10.45 9.51 -0.77
C ASN A 133 -10.47 8.01 -1.20
N ARG A 134 -9.52 7.59 -2.06
CA ARG A 134 -9.46 6.21 -2.56
C ARG A 134 -9.28 5.20 -1.44
N ASN A 135 -8.34 5.45 -0.51
CA ASN A 135 -8.06 4.51 0.57
C ASN A 135 -9.25 4.35 1.52
N SER A 136 -10.02 5.41 1.77
CA SER A 136 -11.27 5.32 2.55
C SER A 136 -12.29 4.38 1.90
N LEU A 137 -12.52 4.55 0.58
CA LEU A 137 -13.41 3.67 -0.17
C LEU A 137 -12.92 2.21 -0.13
N PHE A 138 -11.62 2.00 -0.37
CA PHE A 138 -11.03 0.66 -0.41
C PHE A 138 -11.17 -0.05 0.95
N ILE A 139 -10.84 0.62 2.04
CA ILE A 139 -10.98 0.05 3.39
C ILE A 139 -12.44 -0.34 3.69
N ASN A 140 -13.39 0.52 3.32
CA ASN A 140 -14.82 0.22 3.52
C ASN A 140 -15.30 -0.93 2.61
N ALA A 141 -14.81 -1.04 1.37
CA ALA A 141 -15.11 -2.17 0.49
C ALA A 141 -14.55 -3.49 1.07
N LEU A 142 -13.30 -3.48 1.55
CA LEU A 142 -12.71 -4.64 2.22
C LEU A 142 -13.51 -5.04 3.47
N CYS A 143 -13.95 -4.07 4.26
CA CYS A 143 -14.81 -4.32 5.41
C CYS A 143 -16.11 -5.03 4.98
N ALA A 144 -16.79 -4.52 3.98
CA ALA A 144 -18.04 -5.10 3.48
C ALA A 144 -17.84 -6.53 2.93
N ILE A 145 -16.73 -6.78 2.22
CA ILE A 145 -16.36 -8.12 1.74
C ILE A 145 -16.03 -9.05 2.91
N GLY A 146 -15.23 -8.57 3.88
CA GLY A 146 -14.83 -9.34 5.05
C GLY A 146 -16.01 -9.82 5.90
N LEU A 147 -17.04 -8.98 6.09
CA LEU A 147 -18.28 -9.35 6.76
C LEU A 147 -19.00 -10.52 6.05
N GLN A 148 -18.90 -10.61 4.73
CA GLN A 148 -19.50 -11.70 3.95
C GLN A 148 -18.61 -12.95 3.92
N VAL A 149 -17.27 -12.77 3.87
CA VAL A 149 -16.30 -13.87 3.77
C VAL A 149 -16.13 -14.61 5.11
N PHE A 150 -16.09 -13.85 6.21
CA PHE A 150 -15.86 -14.39 7.55
C PHE A 150 -17.13 -14.51 8.39
N GLU A 151 -18.26 -14.12 7.80
CA GLU A 151 -19.56 -14.11 8.46
C GLU A 151 -19.51 -13.29 9.77
N GLU A 152 -20.06 -13.73 10.86
CA GLU A 152 -20.09 -13.00 12.14
C GLU A 152 -18.78 -13.10 12.95
N LYS A 153 -17.65 -13.49 12.36
CA LYS A 153 -16.37 -13.63 13.05
C LYS A 153 -15.58 -12.32 12.99
N PRO A 154 -14.94 -11.89 14.09
CA PRO A 154 -14.07 -10.73 14.09
C PRO A 154 -12.88 -10.92 13.14
N PHE A 155 -12.56 -9.88 12.34
CA PHE A 155 -11.46 -9.88 11.37
C PHE A 155 -10.75 -8.54 11.31
N ALA A 156 -9.52 -8.57 10.80
CA ALA A 156 -8.73 -7.39 10.49
C ALA A 156 -8.78 -7.05 9.00
N VAL A 157 -9.01 -5.78 8.66
CA VAL A 157 -8.67 -5.21 7.36
C VAL A 157 -7.23 -4.75 7.42
N ILE A 158 -6.36 -5.31 6.57
CA ILE A 158 -4.94 -5.00 6.54
C ILE A 158 -4.60 -4.19 5.31
N THR A 159 -3.92 -3.05 5.50
CA THR A 159 -3.48 -2.15 4.43
C THR A 159 -2.01 -1.77 4.58
N GLY A 160 -1.36 -1.47 3.44
CA GLY A 160 0.04 -1.08 3.37
C GLY A 160 0.30 0.41 3.56
N ILE A 161 -0.57 1.14 4.27
CA ILE A 161 -0.34 2.55 4.61
C ILE A 161 0.92 2.68 5.47
N HIS A 162 1.84 3.59 5.11
CA HIS A 162 3.09 3.82 5.85
C HIS A 162 3.49 5.30 5.90
N SER A 163 4.42 5.64 6.82
CA SER A 163 4.75 7.01 7.17
C SER A 163 5.46 7.81 6.07
N ASP A 164 6.17 7.14 5.16
CA ASP A 164 6.85 7.83 4.06
C ASP A 164 5.85 8.39 3.03
N ASP A 165 4.61 7.89 3.01
CA ASP A 165 3.52 8.47 2.22
C ASP A 165 3.03 9.82 2.79
N VAL A 166 3.47 10.16 4.01
CA VAL A 166 3.12 11.39 4.72
C VAL A 166 4.38 12.18 5.00
N LEU A 167 4.82 13.00 4.06
CA LEU A 167 5.89 13.97 4.29
C LEU A 167 5.38 15.06 5.23
N LYS A 168 5.82 15.01 6.49
CA LYS A 168 5.48 16.03 7.49
C LYS A 168 6.32 17.27 7.24
N GLN A 169 5.67 18.37 6.87
CA GLN A 169 6.26 19.70 7.00
C GLN A 169 6.13 20.13 8.46
N GLU A 170 7.16 20.75 9.07
CA GLU A 170 7.04 21.38 10.39
C GLU A 170 5.84 22.33 10.42
N GLY A 171 4.88 22.06 11.31
CA GLY A 171 3.65 22.84 11.47
C GLY A 171 2.50 22.49 10.53
N SER A 172 2.59 21.46 9.68
CA SER A 172 1.51 20.99 8.83
C SER A 172 1.30 19.49 8.97
N ASN A 173 0.05 19.06 9.15
CA ASN A 173 -0.36 17.65 9.12
C ASN A 173 -0.78 17.20 7.70
N VAL A 174 -0.52 18.00 6.67
CA VAL A 174 -0.86 17.69 5.29
C VAL A 174 0.31 16.96 4.65
N GLY A 175 0.13 15.70 4.30
CA GLY A 175 1.11 14.89 3.59
C GLY A 175 0.76 14.71 2.12
N ALA A 176 1.67 14.10 1.35
CA ALA A 176 1.50 13.79 -0.07
C ALA A 176 0.22 12.97 -0.34
N TYR A 177 -0.17 12.14 0.62
CA TYR A 177 -1.39 11.32 0.62
C TYR A 177 -2.11 11.49 1.96
N PRO A 178 -3.10 12.41 2.05
CA PRO A 178 -3.82 12.69 3.32
C PRO A 178 -4.49 11.45 3.92
N ASP A 179 -4.96 10.53 3.08
CA ASP A 179 -5.59 9.27 3.45
C ASP A 179 -4.59 8.12 3.77
N CYS A 180 -3.33 8.47 4.01
CA CYS A 180 -2.29 7.59 4.58
C CYS A 180 -1.84 8.03 5.98
N SER A 181 -2.42 9.10 6.53
CA SER A 181 -2.01 9.64 7.84
C SER A 181 -2.43 8.72 9.01
N PRO A 182 -1.68 8.75 10.13
CA PRO A 182 -2.09 8.06 11.35
C PRO A 182 -3.47 8.50 11.84
N GLU A 183 -3.78 9.79 11.75
CA GLU A 183 -5.06 10.37 12.13
C GLU A 183 -6.20 9.79 11.29
N PHE A 184 -6.00 9.65 9.97
CA PHE A 184 -6.96 9.01 9.09
C PHE A 184 -7.16 7.53 9.47
N ALA A 185 -6.09 6.77 9.67
CA ALA A 185 -6.16 5.36 10.02
C ALA A 185 -6.91 5.14 11.35
N ILE A 186 -6.60 5.93 12.39
CA ILE A 186 -7.27 5.87 13.70
C ILE A 186 -8.77 6.21 13.58
N ALA A 187 -9.11 7.29 12.88
CA ALA A 187 -10.50 7.69 12.69
C ALA A 187 -11.30 6.63 11.91
N THR A 188 -10.69 6.06 10.86
CA THR A 188 -11.29 5.00 10.04
C THR A 188 -11.50 3.73 10.87
N ASN A 189 -10.51 3.28 11.64
CA ASN A 189 -10.66 2.12 12.53
C ASN A 189 -11.83 2.30 13.49
N LYS A 190 -11.95 3.49 14.09
CA LYS A 190 -13.06 3.81 14.99
C LYS A 190 -14.42 3.73 14.29
N ALA A 191 -14.51 4.26 13.08
CA ALA A 191 -15.72 4.21 12.27
C ALA A 191 -16.11 2.76 11.92
N LEU A 192 -15.14 1.92 11.52
CA LEU A 192 -15.36 0.51 11.22
C LEU A 192 -15.86 -0.26 12.43
N GLN A 193 -15.24 -0.09 13.59
CA GLN A 193 -15.67 -0.78 14.82
C GLN A 193 -17.11 -0.41 15.19
N ILE A 194 -17.47 0.87 15.11
CA ILE A 194 -18.83 1.33 15.41
C ILE A 194 -19.84 0.76 14.40
N SER A 195 -19.55 0.87 13.10
CA SER A 195 -20.48 0.45 12.04
C SER A 195 -20.68 -1.06 11.95
N THR A 196 -19.73 -1.86 12.45
CA THR A 196 -19.78 -3.32 12.40
C THR A 196 -20.01 -3.97 13.76
N SER A 197 -20.37 -3.20 14.79
CA SER A 197 -20.55 -3.72 16.15
C SER A 197 -19.31 -4.46 16.67
N GLY A 198 -18.10 -3.97 16.33
CA GLY A 198 -16.83 -4.53 16.79
C GLY A 198 -16.35 -5.76 16.02
N LEU A 199 -16.90 -6.07 14.86
CA LEU A 199 -16.44 -7.20 14.03
C LEU A 199 -15.26 -6.86 13.13
N CYS A 200 -15.11 -5.60 12.70
CA CYS A 200 -14.06 -5.18 11.79
C CYS A 200 -13.06 -4.24 12.46
N TYR A 201 -11.77 -4.55 12.33
CA TYR A 201 -10.65 -3.77 12.82
C TYR A 201 -9.74 -3.36 11.67
N LEU A 202 -9.33 -2.09 11.59
CA LEU A 202 -8.26 -1.70 10.69
C LEU A 202 -6.92 -1.99 11.35
N TYR A 203 -6.04 -2.69 10.63
CA TYR A 203 -4.68 -2.99 11.05
C TYR A 203 -3.69 -2.54 9.97
N THR A 204 -2.80 -1.62 10.32
CA THR A 204 -1.81 -1.02 9.43
C THR A 204 -0.39 -1.27 9.97
N PRO A 205 0.18 -2.48 9.76
CA PRO A 205 1.46 -2.87 10.37
C PRO A 205 2.64 -2.02 9.92
N LEU A 206 2.47 -1.27 8.84
CA LEU A 206 3.51 -0.44 8.24
C LEU A 206 3.40 1.03 8.63
N LEU A 207 2.39 1.45 9.38
CA LEU A 207 2.01 2.85 9.60
C LEU A 207 3.17 3.76 10.02
N HIS A 208 4.08 3.27 10.85
CA HIS A 208 5.23 4.03 11.36
C HIS A 208 6.57 3.58 10.76
N LYS A 209 6.55 2.85 9.64
CA LYS A 209 7.75 2.34 8.98
C LYS A 209 8.13 3.22 7.79
N THR A 210 9.43 3.46 7.64
CA THR A 210 9.99 3.99 6.39
C THR A 210 9.99 2.91 5.32
N LYS A 211 10.14 3.27 4.05
CA LYS A 211 10.18 2.33 2.92
C LYS A 211 11.26 1.26 3.10
N THR A 212 12.42 1.62 3.67
CA THR A 212 13.47 0.66 4.02
C THR A 212 13.00 -0.34 5.09
N GLN A 213 12.36 0.16 6.15
CA GLN A 213 11.83 -0.70 7.21
C GLN A 213 10.67 -1.58 6.72
N VAL A 214 9.91 -1.16 5.70
CA VAL A 214 8.92 -2.01 5.03
C VAL A 214 9.61 -3.20 4.35
N ALA A 215 10.71 -2.96 3.62
CA ALA A 215 11.47 -4.03 2.98
C ALA A 215 12.09 -5.00 4.01
N GLU A 216 12.65 -4.47 5.11
CA GLU A 216 13.18 -5.27 6.22
C GLU A 216 12.08 -6.13 6.86
N PHE A 217 10.92 -5.54 7.12
CA PHE A 217 9.77 -6.24 7.68
C PHE A 217 9.24 -7.33 6.73
N GLY A 218 9.30 -7.12 5.41
CA GLY A 218 9.02 -8.16 4.42
C GLY A 218 9.95 -9.36 4.57
N LYS A 219 11.28 -9.15 4.68
CA LYS A 219 12.26 -10.21 4.95
C LYS A 219 11.96 -10.96 6.26
N GLU A 220 11.68 -10.23 7.33
CA GLU A 220 11.33 -10.81 8.63
C GLU A 220 10.09 -11.70 8.56
N ASN A 221 9.15 -11.39 7.66
CA ASN A 221 7.94 -12.16 7.43
C ASN A 221 8.07 -13.24 6.35
N GLY A 222 9.28 -13.46 5.83
CA GLY A 222 9.60 -14.58 4.95
C GLY A 222 9.63 -14.26 3.46
N MET A 223 9.52 -12.98 3.05
CA MET A 223 9.73 -12.59 1.65
C MET A 223 11.18 -12.87 1.24
N THR A 224 11.33 -13.57 0.15
CA THR A 224 12.63 -13.85 -0.50
C THR A 224 12.97 -12.76 -1.53
N TYR A 225 14.21 -12.77 -2.03
CA TYR A 225 14.60 -11.94 -3.17
C TYR A 225 13.65 -12.09 -4.37
N ALA A 226 13.23 -13.31 -4.68
CA ALA A 226 12.32 -13.58 -5.77
C ALA A 226 10.93 -12.97 -5.53
N ASP A 227 10.44 -12.99 -4.28
CA ASP A 227 9.14 -12.40 -3.94
C ASP A 227 9.17 -10.87 -4.10
N PHE A 228 10.25 -10.21 -3.65
CA PHE A 228 10.41 -8.78 -3.91
C PHE A 228 10.42 -8.46 -5.41
N ASN A 229 11.08 -9.25 -6.24
CA ASN A 229 11.16 -8.98 -7.69
C ASN A 229 9.84 -9.21 -8.42
N LYS A 230 8.94 -10.02 -7.90
CA LYS A 230 7.58 -10.20 -8.44
C LYS A 230 6.68 -9.00 -8.20
N THR A 231 6.94 -8.21 -7.15
CA THR A 231 6.11 -7.04 -6.85
C THR A 231 6.32 -5.92 -7.88
N TRP A 232 5.24 -5.20 -8.18
CA TRP A 232 5.25 -4.09 -9.14
C TRP A 232 4.96 -2.77 -8.45
N SER A 233 5.82 -1.76 -8.62
CA SER A 233 5.63 -0.42 -8.03
C SER A 233 5.67 0.72 -9.06
N CYS A 234 5.94 0.42 -10.32
CA CYS A 234 6.14 1.43 -11.35
C CYS A 234 4.82 2.03 -11.84
N TYR A 235 4.65 3.33 -11.67
CA TYR A 235 3.47 4.06 -12.15
C TYR A 235 3.48 4.39 -13.65
N LYS A 236 4.63 4.26 -14.32
CA LYS A 236 4.72 4.53 -15.76
C LYS A 236 4.21 3.37 -16.61
N GLY A 237 4.27 2.14 -16.09
CA GLY A 237 4.00 0.92 -16.85
C GLY A 237 5.15 0.47 -17.75
N GLY A 238 4.85 -0.49 -18.62
CA GLY A 238 5.81 -1.13 -19.51
C GLY A 238 6.02 -2.59 -19.15
N THR A 239 6.96 -3.24 -19.84
CA THR A 239 7.35 -4.65 -19.58
C THR A 239 8.37 -4.79 -18.46
N LYS A 240 9.00 -3.69 -18.06
CA LYS A 240 9.98 -3.57 -16.98
C LYS A 240 9.71 -2.29 -16.20
N GLN A 241 9.99 -2.28 -14.91
CA GLN A 241 9.82 -1.08 -14.09
C GLN A 241 10.79 0.02 -14.56
N CYS A 242 10.35 1.27 -14.65
CA CYS A 242 11.12 2.33 -15.30
C CYS A 242 12.38 2.78 -14.52
N GLY A 243 12.46 2.50 -13.22
CA GLY A 243 13.59 2.92 -12.36
C GLY A 243 13.73 4.43 -12.16
N ARG A 244 12.80 5.27 -12.63
CA ARG A 244 12.93 6.73 -12.68
C ARG A 244 11.74 7.49 -12.12
N CYS A 245 10.56 6.87 -11.98
CA CYS A 245 9.44 7.50 -11.30
C CYS A 245 9.66 7.47 -9.77
N PRO A 246 8.97 8.33 -9.00
CA PRO A 246 9.20 8.45 -7.55
C PRO A 246 9.14 7.11 -6.82
N THR A 247 8.13 6.30 -7.10
CA THR A 247 7.97 4.97 -6.48
C THR A 247 9.08 4.00 -6.84
N CYS A 248 9.61 4.02 -8.07
CA CYS A 248 10.77 3.20 -8.43
C CYS A 248 12.03 3.66 -7.70
N ILE A 249 12.27 4.97 -7.62
CA ILE A 249 13.43 5.55 -6.91
C ILE A 249 13.41 5.13 -5.44
N ASP A 250 12.29 5.34 -4.76
CA ASP A 250 12.14 5.01 -3.34
C ASP A 250 12.26 3.51 -3.09
N ARG A 251 11.66 2.70 -3.98
CA ARG A 251 11.77 1.23 -3.90
C ARG A 251 13.19 0.75 -4.07
N ILE A 252 13.93 1.20 -5.11
CA ILE A 252 15.32 0.78 -5.34
C ILE A 252 16.17 1.15 -4.12
N ASN A 253 16.06 2.40 -3.64
CA ASN A 253 16.78 2.87 -2.47
C ASN A 253 16.46 2.02 -1.22
N ALA A 254 15.21 1.66 -1.01
CA ALA A 254 14.79 0.81 0.11
C ALA A 254 15.38 -0.60 0.00
N LEU A 255 15.31 -1.23 -1.17
CA LEU A 255 15.84 -2.58 -1.38
C LEU A 255 17.36 -2.64 -1.27
N VAL A 256 18.08 -1.61 -1.73
CA VAL A 256 19.52 -1.49 -1.55
C VAL A 256 19.87 -1.31 -0.06
N LYS A 257 19.23 -0.38 0.63
CA LYS A 257 19.49 -0.12 2.07
C LYS A 257 19.13 -1.31 2.95
N ALA A 258 18.08 -2.06 2.63
CA ALA A 258 17.69 -3.28 3.34
C ALA A 258 18.59 -4.50 2.98
N GLY A 259 19.58 -4.33 2.10
CA GLY A 259 20.49 -5.40 1.67
C GLY A 259 19.81 -6.52 0.89
N ILE A 260 18.74 -6.21 0.17
CA ILE A 260 18.04 -7.13 -0.75
C ILE A 260 18.69 -7.03 -2.12
N TYR A 261 18.95 -5.82 -2.62
CA TYR A 261 19.77 -5.56 -3.79
C TYR A 261 21.18 -5.25 -3.36
N VAL A 262 22.13 -6.10 -3.76
CA VAL A 262 23.52 -6.02 -3.33
C VAL A 262 24.49 -5.75 -4.48
N THR A 263 24.01 -5.86 -5.73
CA THR A 263 24.76 -5.60 -6.96
C THR A 263 24.00 -4.70 -7.92
N THR A 264 24.71 -4.10 -8.88
CA THR A 264 24.08 -3.34 -9.97
C THR A 264 23.23 -4.23 -10.88
N ILE A 265 23.53 -5.52 -10.96
CA ILE A 265 22.78 -6.51 -11.73
C ILE A 265 21.37 -6.64 -11.18
N ASP A 266 21.20 -6.67 -9.85
CA ASP A 266 19.89 -6.74 -9.20
C ASP A 266 18.97 -5.61 -9.67
N ILE A 267 19.54 -4.42 -9.91
CA ILE A 267 18.79 -3.26 -10.39
C ILE A 267 18.54 -3.37 -11.90
N ILE A 268 19.56 -3.67 -12.71
CA ILE A 268 19.47 -3.73 -14.18
C ILE A 268 18.48 -4.83 -14.62
N ASP A 269 18.44 -5.95 -13.94
CA ASP A 269 17.56 -7.06 -14.27
C ASP A 269 16.08 -6.71 -14.06
N ASN A 270 15.79 -5.87 -13.06
CA ASN A 270 14.41 -5.54 -12.66
C ASN A 270 13.90 -4.19 -13.17
N TYR A 271 14.81 -3.29 -13.60
CA TYR A 271 14.47 -1.92 -14.01
C TYR A 271 15.08 -1.56 -15.37
N ASP A 272 14.39 -0.68 -16.09
CA ASP A 272 14.85 -0.11 -17.36
C ASP A 272 15.79 1.09 -17.10
N VAL A 273 16.99 0.78 -16.62
CA VAL A 273 18.02 1.76 -16.29
C VAL A 273 19.37 1.37 -16.86
N THR A 274 20.26 2.35 -17.08
CA THR A 274 21.63 2.12 -17.49
C THR A 274 22.50 1.62 -16.35
N ALA A 275 23.65 0.99 -16.66
CA ALA A 275 24.63 0.58 -15.65
C ALA A 275 25.13 1.80 -14.82
N GLU A 276 25.29 2.97 -15.42
CA GLU A 276 25.67 4.20 -14.73
C GLU A 276 24.61 4.60 -13.70
N THR A 277 23.31 4.55 -14.06
CA THR A 277 22.21 4.82 -13.14
C THR A 277 22.17 3.81 -12.01
N ALA A 278 22.35 2.52 -12.31
CA ALA A 278 22.39 1.47 -11.29
C ALA A 278 23.56 1.65 -10.31
N MET A 279 24.74 2.10 -10.80
CA MET A 279 25.87 2.44 -9.91
C MET A 279 25.55 3.60 -8.97
N LYS A 280 24.86 4.64 -9.44
CA LYS A 280 24.42 5.76 -8.57
C LYS A 280 23.52 5.27 -7.43
N TYR A 281 22.59 4.36 -7.70
CA TYR A 281 21.75 3.76 -6.65
C TYR A 281 22.56 2.96 -5.61
N MET A 282 23.66 2.32 -6.04
CA MET A 282 24.57 1.58 -5.16
C MET A 282 25.58 2.48 -4.41
N GLY A 283 25.53 3.80 -4.61
CA GLY A 283 26.47 4.74 -4.01
C GLY A 283 27.90 4.62 -4.57
N LYS A 284 28.04 4.20 -5.82
CA LYS A 284 29.31 3.97 -6.52
C LYS A 284 29.51 4.95 -7.68
#